data_b1f29570450db6bd8210339be5b15b82
#
_entry.id   b1f29570450db6bd8210339be5b15b82
#
_cell.length_a   1.000
_cell.length_b   1.000
_cell.length_c   1.000
_cell.angle_alpha   90.00
_cell.angle_beta   90.00
_cell.angle_gamma   90.00
#
_symmetry.space_group_name_H-M   'P 1'
#
loop_
_entity.id
_entity.type
_entity.pdbx_description
1 polymer ?
#
loop_
_entity_poly.entity_id
_entity_poly.type
_entity_poly.pdbx_seq_one_letter_code
_entity_poly.pdbx_strand_id
1 'polypeptide(L)'
;VVENKKAGTVARNVTVWDTGMPAGLALSSAEDVSVSGIPQSITQLTAGTKDVLNQLNPEFYNETSEKPVNYEFLQEGSGWRLNISDLPANTPVMISFLCTVTEAANGMESINVANVQAQNAPVSQDDAEVYVNTAVLSIEKSFQNPYLAAGDGRAENEFRVGEQVNYQVTVNNLQKGSIARNLVISDLSLPEGLALDGAEDA
;
A
#
# COMPACT_ATOMS: atom_id res chain seq x y z
N VAL A 1 9.91 -13.00 8.77
CA VAL A 1 10.66 -14.27 8.94
C VAL A 1 10.46 -14.78 10.34
N VAL A 2 10.14 -16.06 10.50
CA VAL A 2 9.98 -16.74 11.79
C VAL A 2 11.12 -17.74 11.97
N GLU A 3 11.77 -17.71 13.11
CA GLU A 3 12.92 -18.57 13.40
C GLU A 3 12.98 -18.94 14.88
N ASN A 4 13.29 -20.19 15.16
CA ASN A 4 13.69 -20.63 16.49
C ASN A 4 15.20 -20.40 16.68
N LYS A 5 15.57 -19.31 17.35
CA LYS A 5 16.97 -18.92 17.56
C LYS A 5 17.70 -19.67 18.67
N LYS A 6 17.00 -20.51 19.45
CA LYS A 6 17.60 -21.22 20.58
C LYS A 6 18.20 -22.55 20.12
N ALA A 7 19.50 -22.57 19.96
CA ALA A 7 20.25 -23.76 19.55
C ALA A 7 19.90 -25.02 20.39
N GLY A 8 19.78 -26.16 19.71
CA GLY A 8 19.48 -27.45 20.34
C GLY A 8 18.04 -27.61 20.84
N THR A 9 17.12 -26.72 20.45
CA THR A 9 15.71 -26.81 20.82
C THR A 9 14.80 -26.92 19.61
N VAL A 10 13.57 -27.40 19.84
CA VAL A 10 12.49 -27.42 18.84
C VAL A 10 11.32 -26.63 19.41
N ALA A 11 10.84 -25.63 18.67
CA ALA A 11 9.58 -24.98 18.98
C ALA A 11 8.42 -25.86 18.49
N ARG A 12 7.44 -26.14 19.35
CA ARG A 12 6.35 -27.08 19.09
C ARG A 12 5.02 -26.37 18.90
N ASN A 13 4.21 -26.88 17.98
CA ASN A 13 2.90 -26.32 17.67
C ASN A 13 3.00 -24.80 17.47
N VAL A 14 3.86 -24.40 16.54
CA VAL A 14 4.10 -23.00 16.22
C VAL A 14 2.92 -22.50 15.40
N THR A 15 2.32 -21.40 15.85
CA THR A 15 1.31 -20.67 15.10
C THR A 15 1.87 -19.28 14.78
N VAL A 16 1.86 -18.93 13.50
CA VAL A 16 2.16 -17.57 13.00
C VAL A 16 0.88 -17.02 12.43
N TRP A 17 0.52 -15.81 12.79
CA TRP A 17 -0.73 -15.22 12.26
C TRP A 17 -0.64 -13.73 12.13
N ASP A 18 -1.45 -13.24 11.21
CA ASP A 18 -1.80 -11.85 11.01
C ASP A 18 -3.32 -11.73 11.20
N THR A 19 -3.76 -10.87 12.10
CA THR A 19 -5.19 -10.74 12.46
C THR A 19 -6.02 -10.09 11.38
N GLY A 20 -5.38 -9.48 10.39
CA GLY A 20 -6.02 -8.85 9.24
C GLY A 20 -5.23 -7.67 8.73
N MET A 21 -5.31 -7.44 7.44
CA MET A 21 -4.70 -6.28 6.83
C MET A 21 -5.29 -5.00 7.43
N PRO A 22 -4.46 -4.01 7.74
CA PRO A 22 -4.94 -2.72 8.21
C PRO A 22 -5.81 -2.04 7.15
N ALA A 23 -6.64 -1.09 7.59
CA ALA A 23 -7.51 -0.35 6.68
C ALA A 23 -6.72 0.24 5.50
N GLY A 24 -7.21 0.01 4.30
CA GLY A 24 -6.56 0.48 3.08
C GLY A 24 -5.52 -0.47 2.47
N LEU A 25 -5.21 -1.58 3.11
CA LEU A 25 -4.45 -2.67 2.50
C LEU A 25 -5.35 -3.89 2.32
N ALA A 26 -5.23 -4.54 1.18
CA ALA A 26 -5.94 -5.77 0.87
C ALA A 26 -4.96 -6.80 0.32
N LEU A 27 -5.05 -8.06 0.76
CA LEU A 27 -4.35 -9.15 0.08
C LEU A 27 -4.77 -9.16 -1.38
N SER A 28 -3.80 -9.07 -2.29
CA SER A 28 -4.07 -8.96 -3.73
C SER A 28 -4.70 -10.22 -4.27
N SER A 29 -4.20 -11.36 -3.85
CA SER A 29 -4.78 -12.68 -4.11
C SER A 29 -4.28 -13.69 -3.08
N ALA A 30 -5.04 -14.74 -2.91
CA ALA A 30 -4.64 -15.89 -2.12
C ALA A 30 -3.43 -16.63 -2.71
N GLU A 31 -3.26 -16.54 -4.03
CA GLU A 31 -2.13 -17.14 -4.76
C GLU A 31 -0.82 -16.39 -4.56
N ASP A 32 -0.90 -15.15 -4.03
CA ASP A 32 0.28 -14.31 -3.79
C ASP A 32 0.95 -14.60 -2.45
N VAL A 33 0.42 -15.53 -1.66
CA VAL A 33 1.04 -15.97 -0.42
C VAL A 33 2.01 -17.11 -0.70
N SER A 34 3.26 -16.93 -0.32
CA SER A 34 4.29 -17.96 -0.43
C SER A 34 4.95 -18.23 0.90
N VAL A 35 5.29 -19.48 1.16
CA VAL A 35 6.05 -19.91 2.33
C VAL A 35 7.30 -20.62 1.87
N SER A 36 8.46 -20.22 2.36
CA SER A 36 9.75 -20.81 2.03
C SER A 36 10.58 -21.04 3.30
N GLY A 37 11.66 -21.81 3.19
CA GLY A 37 12.52 -22.15 4.32
C GLY A 37 12.07 -23.38 5.09
N ILE A 38 10.91 -23.94 4.78
CA ILE A 38 10.51 -25.26 5.26
C ILE A 38 11.22 -26.29 4.40
N PRO A 39 11.87 -27.31 5.00
CA PRO A 39 12.71 -28.26 4.24
C PRO A 39 11.87 -29.16 3.36
N GLN A 40 11.36 -28.70 2.31
CA GLN A 40 10.96 -29.33 1.06
C GLN A 40 10.34 -28.28 0.17
N SER A 41 10.59 -28.41 -1.11
CA SER A 41 10.25 -27.47 -2.17
C SER A 41 8.74 -27.22 -2.34
N ILE A 42 8.13 -26.58 -1.36
CA ILE A 42 6.86 -25.92 -1.59
C ILE A 42 7.18 -24.46 -1.88
N THR A 43 7.16 -24.17 -3.15
CA THR A 43 7.49 -22.84 -3.66
C THR A 43 6.29 -21.89 -3.64
N GLN A 44 5.08 -22.40 -3.40
CA GLN A 44 3.87 -21.58 -3.39
C GLN A 44 2.75 -22.28 -2.63
N LEU A 45 2.22 -21.63 -1.61
CA LEU A 45 0.95 -21.99 -0.99
C LEU A 45 -0.13 -21.14 -1.63
N THR A 46 -1.09 -21.77 -2.23
CA THR A 46 -2.32 -21.10 -2.61
C THR A 46 -3.12 -20.88 -1.34
N ALA A 47 -3.44 -19.66 -0.99
CA ALA A 47 -4.45 -19.41 0.02
C ALA A 47 -5.76 -19.94 -0.56
N GLY A 48 -6.26 -21.01 0.02
CA GLY A 48 -7.42 -21.74 -0.44
C GLY A 48 -8.36 -22.05 0.70
N THR A 49 -9.44 -22.69 0.34
CA THR A 49 -10.32 -23.30 1.34
C THR A 49 -9.52 -24.36 2.12
N LYS A 50 -9.96 -24.64 3.33
CA LYS A 50 -9.35 -25.66 4.21
C LYS A 50 -9.08 -26.98 3.50
N ASP A 51 -9.96 -27.37 2.56
CA ASP A 51 -9.84 -28.61 1.80
C ASP A 51 -8.68 -28.61 0.81
N VAL A 52 -8.42 -27.49 0.17
CA VAL A 52 -7.27 -27.32 -0.74
C VAL A 52 -5.96 -27.35 0.06
N LEU A 53 -5.93 -26.69 1.22
CA LEU A 53 -4.76 -26.67 2.09
C LEU A 53 -4.44 -28.04 2.69
N ASN A 54 -5.45 -28.83 3.01
CA ASN A 54 -5.27 -30.21 3.46
C ASN A 54 -4.68 -31.10 2.36
N GLN A 55 -4.96 -30.84 1.09
CA GLN A 55 -4.35 -31.55 -0.03
C GLN A 55 -2.90 -31.14 -0.25
N LEU A 56 -2.54 -29.93 0.16
CA LEU A 56 -1.19 -29.37 0.05
C LEU A 56 -0.35 -29.63 1.32
N ASN A 57 -0.92 -30.25 2.35
CA ASN A 57 -0.25 -30.52 3.61
C ASN A 57 0.70 -31.73 3.46
N PRO A 58 1.90 -31.56 2.87
CA PRO A 58 2.85 -32.65 2.74
C PRO A 58 3.54 -32.90 4.07
N GLU A 59 3.64 -34.14 4.43
CA GLU A 59 4.59 -34.54 5.47
C GLU A 59 6.00 -34.46 4.88
N PHE A 60 6.88 -33.69 5.49
CA PHE A 60 8.30 -33.71 5.13
C PHE A 60 9.18 -33.81 6.34
N TYR A 61 10.33 -34.39 6.10
CA TYR A 61 11.34 -34.60 7.12
C TYR A 61 12.34 -33.45 7.11
N ASN A 62 12.65 -32.97 8.29
CA ASN A 62 13.79 -32.09 8.47
C ASN A 62 15.04 -32.99 8.56
N GLU A 63 16.09 -32.66 7.81
CA GLU A 63 17.37 -33.41 7.82
C GLU A 63 18.00 -33.52 9.21
N THR A 64 17.61 -32.63 10.14
CA THR A 64 18.11 -32.64 11.54
C THR A 64 17.16 -33.28 12.53
N SER A 65 15.94 -33.64 12.13
CA SER A 65 14.98 -34.30 12.98
C SER A 65 14.39 -35.50 12.23
N GLU A 66 14.39 -36.66 12.83
CA GLU A 66 13.81 -37.89 12.28
C GLU A 66 12.27 -37.85 12.23
N LYS A 67 11.65 -36.71 12.58
CA LYS A 67 10.20 -36.55 12.62
C LYS A 67 9.70 -35.69 11.46
N PRO A 68 8.57 -36.04 10.83
CA PRO A 68 7.94 -35.24 9.81
C PRO A 68 7.51 -33.89 10.40
N VAL A 69 7.73 -32.84 9.64
CA VAL A 69 7.24 -31.47 9.95
C VAL A 69 6.00 -31.24 9.12
N ASN A 70 4.87 -31.05 9.76
CA ASN A 70 3.60 -30.73 9.14
C ASN A 70 3.32 -29.26 9.27
N TYR A 71 2.76 -28.66 8.24
CA TYR A 71 2.25 -27.29 8.31
C TYR A 71 0.90 -27.17 7.60
N GLU A 72 0.16 -26.17 8.03
CA GLU A 72 -1.15 -25.80 7.47
C GLU A 72 -1.22 -24.28 7.37
N PHE A 73 -1.59 -23.77 6.20
CA PHE A 73 -1.86 -22.33 6.00
C PHE A 73 -3.36 -22.13 5.85
N LEU A 74 -3.91 -21.20 6.62
CA LEU A 74 -5.33 -20.85 6.64
C LEU A 74 -5.49 -19.35 6.39
N GLN A 75 -6.38 -18.99 5.49
CA GLN A 75 -6.84 -17.60 5.38
C GLN A 75 -8.03 -17.41 6.32
N GLU A 76 -7.98 -16.38 7.16
CA GLU A 76 -9.03 -16.03 8.10
C GLU A 76 -9.50 -14.59 7.85
N GLY A 77 -10.59 -14.42 7.12
CA GLY A 77 -11.07 -13.09 6.73
C GLY A 77 -10.05 -12.33 5.86
N SER A 78 -9.61 -11.17 6.35
CA SER A 78 -8.52 -10.38 5.74
C SER A 78 -7.13 -10.75 6.27
N GLY A 79 -7.04 -11.66 7.22
CA GLY A 79 -5.80 -12.15 7.80
C GLY A 79 -5.43 -13.55 7.33
N TRP A 80 -4.38 -14.08 7.91
CA TRP A 80 -3.90 -15.44 7.63
C TRP A 80 -3.29 -16.08 8.86
N ARG A 81 -3.21 -17.42 8.85
CA ARG A 81 -2.56 -18.21 9.87
C ARG A 81 -1.73 -19.31 9.22
N LEU A 82 -0.54 -19.52 9.75
CA LEU A 82 0.33 -20.66 9.42
C LEU A 82 0.57 -21.48 10.69
N ASN A 83 0.22 -22.74 10.66
CA ASN A 83 0.51 -23.69 11.73
C ASN A 83 1.67 -24.59 11.29
N ILE A 84 2.67 -24.76 12.16
CA ILE A 84 3.82 -25.62 11.96
C ILE A 84 3.91 -26.55 13.18
N SER A 85 3.93 -27.87 12.99
CA SER A 85 3.98 -28.81 14.10
C SER A 85 5.25 -28.66 14.94
N ASP A 86 6.40 -28.60 14.26
CA ASP A 86 7.72 -28.46 14.88
C ASP A 86 8.59 -27.51 14.07
N LEU A 87 9.25 -26.57 14.73
CA LEU A 87 10.22 -25.67 14.13
C LEU A 87 11.57 -25.84 14.83
N PRO A 88 12.50 -26.55 14.19
CA PRO A 88 13.85 -26.74 14.73
C PRO A 88 14.61 -25.43 14.86
N ALA A 89 15.65 -25.42 15.70
CA ALA A 89 16.53 -24.29 15.82
C ALA A 89 17.26 -23.97 14.50
N ASN A 90 17.46 -22.70 14.24
CA ASN A 90 18.16 -22.17 13.06
C ASN A 90 17.51 -22.55 11.70
N THR A 91 16.19 -22.78 11.73
CA THR A 91 15.41 -23.04 10.53
C THR A 91 14.50 -21.83 10.28
N PRO A 92 14.91 -20.84 9.48
CA PRO A 92 14.10 -19.69 9.18
C PRO A 92 12.96 -20.05 8.23
N VAL A 93 11.74 -19.68 8.59
CA VAL A 93 10.57 -19.76 7.71
C VAL A 93 10.21 -18.36 7.25
N MET A 94 10.16 -18.15 5.95
CA MET A 94 9.77 -16.89 5.33
C MET A 94 8.36 -17.02 4.78
N ILE A 95 7.50 -16.09 5.17
CA ILE A 95 6.14 -15.94 4.65
C ILE A 95 6.13 -14.62 3.89
N SER A 96 5.76 -14.66 2.62
CA SER A 96 5.68 -13.48 1.75
C SER A 96 4.28 -13.41 1.16
N PHE A 97 3.72 -12.22 1.11
CA PHE A 97 2.41 -11.96 0.53
C PHE A 97 2.39 -10.57 -0.12
N LEU A 98 1.54 -10.42 -1.13
CA LEU A 98 1.35 -9.18 -1.84
C LEU A 98 0.07 -8.50 -1.39
N CYS A 99 0.15 -7.22 -1.08
CA CYS A 99 -1.01 -6.40 -0.75
C CYS A 99 -1.21 -5.29 -1.77
N THR A 100 -2.46 -5.04 -2.11
CA THR A 100 -2.86 -3.86 -2.89
C THR A 100 -3.21 -2.73 -1.95
N VAL A 101 -2.67 -1.55 -2.23
CA VAL A 101 -3.05 -0.31 -1.55
C VAL A 101 -4.36 0.19 -2.14
N THR A 102 -5.40 0.34 -1.33
CA THR A 102 -6.71 0.82 -1.74
C THR A 102 -6.88 2.32 -1.43
N GLU A 103 -7.91 2.95 -1.98
CA GLU A 103 -8.22 4.36 -1.70
C GLU A 103 -8.50 4.64 -0.21
N ALA A 104 -8.92 3.63 0.54
CA ALA A 104 -9.15 3.76 1.98
C ALA A 104 -7.86 4.02 2.78
N ALA A 105 -6.67 3.72 2.22
CA ALA A 105 -5.39 4.03 2.83
C ALA A 105 -4.93 5.47 2.63
N ASN A 106 -5.69 6.25 1.86
CA ASN A 106 -5.27 7.57 1.40
C ASN A 106 -4.96 8.52 2.57
N GLY A 107 -3.72 8.96 2.69
CA GLY A 107 -3.24 9.82 3.78
C GLY A 107 -3.15 9.13 5.14
N MET A 108 -3.21 7.80 5.18
CA MET A 108 -3.14 7.04 6.42
C MET A 108 -1.78 6.35 6.58
N GLU A 109 -1.39 6.23 7.81
CA GLU A 109 -0.37 5.30 8.26
C GLU A 109 -1.05 3.95 8.53
N SER A 110 -0.53 2.91 7.90
CA SER A 110 -1.06 1.55 8.02
C SER A 110 0.01 0.66 8.62
N ILE A 111 -0.25 0.17 9.84
CA ILE A 111 0.65 -0.72 10.56
C ILE A 111 0.10 -2.14 10.46
N ASN A 112 0.87 -3.03 9.87
CA ASN A 112 0.56 -4.46 9.80
C ASN A 112 1.34 -5.22 10.85
N VAL A 113 0.66 -6.05 11.65
CA VAL A 113 1.25 -6.76 12.80
C VAL A 113 1.17 -8.28 12.58
N ALA A 114 2.33 -8.91 12.57
CA ALA A 114 2.44 -10.36 12.58
C ALA A 114 2.80 -10.87 13.98
N ASN A 115 2.19 -11.98 14.36
CA ASN A 115 2.39 -12.62 15.65
C ASN A 115 2.91 -14.03 15.48
N VAL A 116 3.65 -14.52 16.45
CA VAL A 116 4.08 -15.93 16.54
C VAL A 116 3.97 -16.44 17.96
N GLN A 117 3.53 -17.67 18.10
CA GLN A 117 3.48 -18.39 19.37
C GLN A 117 3.88 -19.85 19.16
N ALA A 118 4.49 -20.44 20.15
CA ALA A 118 4.68 -21.89 20.23
C ALA A 118 4.19 -22.41 21.58
N GLN A 119 3.87 -23.71 21.64
CA GLN A 119 3.43 -24.34 22.89
C GLN A 119 4.47 -24.15 24.02
N ASN A 120 5.74 -24.14 23.67
CA ASN A 120 6.86 -24.05 24.59
C ASN A 120 7.64 -22.72 24.50
N ALA A 121 7.02 -21.69 23.93
CA ALA A 121 7.56 -20.33 23.87
C ALA A 121 6.44 -19.28 24.00
N PRO A 122 6.73 -18.12 24.59
CA PRO A 122 5.76 -17.05 24.69
C PRO A 122 5.41 -16.46 23.32
N VAL A 123 4.32 -15.67 23.27
CA VAL A 123 3.96 -14.89 22.09
C VAL A 123 5.06 -13.86 21.83
N SER A 124 5.41 -13.70 20.57
CA SER A 124 6.23 -12.61 20.06
C SER A 124 5.52 -11.98 18.88
N GLN A 125 5.73 -10.69 18.66
CA GLN A 125 5.15 -9.95 17.54
C GLN A 125 6.18 -9.04 16.91
N ASP A 126 5.91 -8.69 15.65
CA ASP A 126 6.68 -7.69 14.90
C ASP A 126 5.72 -6.98 13.95
N ASP A 127 6.02 -5.77 13.57
CA ASP A 127 5.18 -4.93 12.74
C ASP A 127 5.95 -4.32 11.58
N ALA A 128 5.17 -3.88 10.58
CA ALA A 128 5.65 -3.12 9.44
C ALA A 128 4.70 -1.96 9.14
N GLU A 129 5.27 -0.78 9.01
CA GLU A 129 4.54 0.44 8.71
C GLU A 129 4.56 0.73 7.20
N VAL A 130 3.39 1.08 6.67
CA VAL A 130 3.22 1.58 5.31
C VAL A 130 2.50 2.92 5.36
N TYR A 131 3.11 3.93 4.76
CA TYR A 131 2.53 5.26 4.65
C TYR A 131 2.08 5.56 3.23
N VAL A 132 0.82 5.95 3.05
CA VAL A 132 0.24 6.28 1.75
C VAL A 132 0.05 7.78 1.61
N ASN A 133 0.83 8.40 0.74
CA ASN A 133 0.77 9.84 0.51
C ASN A 133 -0.47 10.25 -0.28
N THR A 134 -1.20 11.24 0.24
CA THR A 134 -2.30 11.92 -0.46
C THR A 134 -1.78 13.07 -1.32
N ALA A 135 -2.41 13.31 -2.46
CA ALA A 135 -2.14 14.53 -3.23
C ALA A 135 -2.62 15.78 -2.44
N VAL A 136 -1.77 16.78 -2.39
CA VAL A 136 -2.10 18.10 -1.84
C VAL A 136 -2.05 19.10 -2.98
N LEU A 137 -3.22 19.62 -3.37
CA LEU A 137 -3.32 20.51 -4.50
C LEU A 137 -3.28 21.98 -4.05
N SER A 138 -2.59 22.80 -4.84
CA SER A 138 -2.71 24.25 -4.80
C SER A 138 -3.11 24.76 -6.17
N ILE A 139 -3.87 25.84 -6.19
CA ILE A 139 -4.25 26.55 -7.40
C ILE A 139 -3.89 28.04 -7.25
N GLU A 140 -3.31 28.60 -8.27
CA GLU A 140 -3.00 30.02 -8.38
C GLU A 140 -3.54 30.52 -9.70
N LYS A 141 -4.30 31.63 -9.67
CA LYS A 141 -4.76 32.35 -10.85
C LYS A 141 -4.09 33.70 -10.87
N SER A 142 -3.37 33.98 -11.91
CA SER A 142 -2.70 35.25 -12.16
C SER A 142 -3.15 35.87 -13.49
N PHE A 143 -2.77 37.10 -13.76
CA PHE A 143 -2.97 37.73 -15.04
C PHE A 143 -1.70 38.48 -15.46
N GLN A 144 -1.61 38.78 -16.73
CA GLN A 144 -0.58 39.64 -17.30
C GLN A 144 -1.23 40.75 -18.07
N ASN A 145 -0.70 41.96 -17.88
CA ASN A 145 -1.08 43.14 -18.63
C ASN A 145 0.02 43.48 -19.67
N PRO A 146 -0.11 43.04 -20.92
CA PRO A 146 0.90 43.30 -21.95
C PRO A 146 0.95 44.73 -22.43
N TYR A 147 -0.05 45.57 -22.05
CA TYR A 147 -0.17 46.94 -22.47
C TYR A 147 0.43 47.94 -21.47
N LEU A 148 0.95 47.45 -20.36
CA LEU A 148 1.54 48.33 -19.34
C LEU A 148 2.94 48.78 -19.78
N ALA A 149 3.05 50.01 -20.25
CA ALA A 149 4.33 50.61 -20.62
C ALA A 149 4.95 51.35 -19.44
N ALA A 150 6.28 51.43 -19.42
CA ALA A 150 6.98 52.24 -18.42
C ALA A 150 6.53 53.72 -18.51
N GLY A 151 5.95 54.23 -17.43
CA GLY A 151 5.47 55.63 -17.36
C GLY A 151 3.99 55.80 -17.73
N ASP A 152 3.23 54.74 -17.97
CA ASP A 152 1.79 54.80 -18.27
C ASP A 152 0.96 55.32 -17.07
N GLY A 153 1.48 55.17 -15.85
CA GLY A 153 0.80 55.65 -14.63
C GLY A 153 -0.40 54.81 -14.21
N ARG A 154 -0.73 53.75 -14.96
CA ARG A 154 -1.80 52.82 -14.61
C ARG A 154 -1.30 51.75 -13.63
N ALA A 155 -2.19 51.25 -12.81
CA ALA A 155 -1.92 50.06 -12.03
C ALA A 155 -1.88 48.80 -12.93
N GLU A 156 -1.19 47.77 -12.51
CA GLU A 156 -1.02 46.52 -13.27
C GLU A 156 -2.37 45.88 -13.62
N ASN A 157 -3.38 46.04 -12.77
CA ASN A 157 -4.72 45.50 -12.93
C ASN A 157 -5.72 46.44 -13.66
N GLU A 158 -5.24 47.55 -14.24
CA GLU A 158 -6.07 48.48 -14.98
C GLU A 158 -5.96 48.27 -16.49
N PHE A 159 -7.09 47.94 -17.13
CA PHE A 159 -7.21 47.70 -18.56
C PHE A 159 -8.19 48.73 -19.19
N ARG A 160 -8.00 49.01 -20.45
CA ARG A 160 -8.93 49.82 -21.27
C ARG A 160 -9.85 48.89 -22.06
N VAL A 161 -11.01 49.39 -22.42
CA VAL A 161 -11.95 48.67 -23.31
C VAL A 161 -11.25 48.31 -24.62
N GLY A 162 -11.29 47.02 -24.99
CA GLY A 162 -10.63 46.48 -26.17
C GLY A 162 -9.22 45.94 -25.92
N GLU A 163 -8.65 46.11 -24.72
CA GLU A 163 -7.39 45.47 -24.35
C GLU A 163 -7.68 44.03 -23.88
N GLN A 164 -6.74 43.13 -24.16
CA GLN A 164 -6.83 41.70 -23.79
C GLN A 164 -6.17 41.46 -22.44
N VAL A 165 -6.78 40.63 -21.61
CA VAL A 165 -6.21 40.13 -20.36
C VAL A 165 -5.75 38.67 -20.55
N ASN A 166 -4.49 38.40 -20.31
CA ASN A 166 -3.99 37.07 -20.34
C ASN A 166 -4.04 36.45 -18.91
N TYR A 167 -5.01 35.59 -18.67
CA TYR A 167 -5.09 34.85 -17.42
C TYR A 167 -4.27 33.55 -17.49
N GLN A 168 -3.57 33.28 -16.43
CA GLN A 168 -2.83 32.03 -16.22
C GLN A 168 -3.34 31.33 -14.97
N VAL A 169 -3.62 30.03 -15.09
CA VAL A 169 -3.96 29.19 -13.96
C VAL A 169 -2.86 28.15 -13.81
N THR A 170 -2.25 28.13 -12.64
CA THR A 170 -1.23 27.16 -12.28
C THR A 170 -1.76 26.23 -11.21
N VAL A 171 -1.69 24.94 -11.45
CA VAL A 171 -2.08 23.90 -10.49
C VAL A 171 -0.87 23.05 -10.14
N ASN A 172 -0.61 22.89 -8.85
CA ASN A 172 0.52 22.10 -8.38
C ASN A 172 0.03 21.02 -7.42
N ASN A 173 0.66 19.84 -7.48
CA ASN A 173 0.60 18.86 -6.42
C ASN A 173 1.82 19.06 -5.51
N LEU A 174 1.59 19.56 -4.31
CA LEU A 174 2.63 19.92 -3.35
C LEU A 174 3.20 18.71 -2.60
N GLN A 175 2.49 17.58 -2.61
CA GLN A 175 2.92 16.38 -1.92
C GLN A 175 3.84 15.54 -2.80
N LYS A 176 5.13 15.53 -2.46
CA LYS A 176 6.13 14.70 -3.15
C LYS A 176 5.77 13.22 -3.01
N GLY A 177 5.88 12.49 -4.12
CA GLY A 177 5.63 11.04 -4.15
C GLY A 177 4.15 10.65 -4.24
N SER A 178 3.24 11.61 -4.31
CA SER A 178 1.81 11.37 -4.53
C SER A 178 1.41 11.66 -5.98
N ILE A 179 0.27 11.10 -6.38
CA ILE A 179 -0.32 11.31 -7.71
C ILE A 179 -1.76 11.82 -7.52
N ALA A 180 -2.05 12.99 -8.07
CA ALA A 180 -3.44 13.44 -8.21
C ALA A 180 -4.07 12.76 -9.43
N ARG A 181 -5.23 12.12 -9.24
CA ARG A 181 -5.98 11.45 -10.31
C ARG A 181 -7.30 12.14 -10.56
N ASN A 182 -7.80 12.03 -11.80
CA ASN A 182 -9.09 12.60 -12.20
C ASN A 182 -9.21 14.10 -11.87
N LEU A 183 -8.14 14.83 -12.09
CA LEU A 183 -8.08 16.27 -11.82
C LEU A 183 -9.02 17.01 -12.78
N VAL A 184 -9.93 17.80 -12.22
CA VAL A 184 -10.81 18.70 -12.97
C VAL A 184 -10.45 20.13 -12.61
N ILE A 185 -10.14 20.93 -13.61
CA ILE A 185 -9.91 22.36 -13.47
C ILE A 185 -11.04 23.07 -14.22
N SER A 186 -11.75 23.97 -13.55
CA SER A 186 -12.86 24.69 -14.15
C SER A 186 -12.82 26.17 -13.78
N ASP A 187 -13.17 27.01 -14.73
CA ASP A 187 -13.43 28.44 -14.56
C ASP A 187 -14.79 28.71 -15.22
N LEU A 188 -15.84 28.74 -14.39
CA LEU A 188 -17.22 28.66 -14.86
C LEU A 188 -17.80 30.01 -15.31
N SER A 189 -17.17 31.13 -14.95
CA SER A 189 -17.66 32.44 -15.33
C SER A 189 -16.53 33.49 -15.36
N LEU A 190 -16.54 34.28 -16.37
CA LEU A 190 -15.75 35.52 -16.41
C LEU A 190 -16.49 36.62 -15.68
N PRO A 191 -15.77 37.60 -15.08
CA PRO A 191 -16.37 38.82 -14.55
C PRO A 191 -17.14 39.56 -15.63
N GLU A 192 -18.15 40.35 -15.21
CA GLU A 192 -18.91 41.21 -16.11
C GLU A 192 -17.94 42.12 -16.87
N GLY A 193 -18.13 42.25 -18.18
CA GLY A 193 -17.30 43.04 -19.08
C GLY A 193 -16.09 42.33 -19.67
N LEU A 194 -15.85 41.07 -19.32
CA LEU A 194 -14.84 40.24 -19.96
C LEU A 194 -15.49 39.14 -20.83
N ALA A 195 -14.91 38.89 -21.98
CA ALA A 195 -15.28 37.80 -22.87
C ALA A 195 -14.05 36.99 -23.26
N LEU A 196 -14.22 35.66 -23.50
CA LEU A 196 -13.16 34.85 -24.05
C LEU A 196 -12.88 35.27 -25.49
N ASP A 197 -11.61 35.56 -25.79
CA ASP A 197 -11.18 35.85 -27.15
C ASP A 197 -11.04 34.54 -27.93
N GLY A 198 -11.72 34.45 -29.09
CA GLY A 198 -11.65 33.27 -29.95
C GLY A 198 -12.45 32.07 -29.50
N ALA A 199 -13.36 32.17 -28.52
CA ALA A 199 -14.36 31.15 -28.26
C ALA A 199 -15.40 31.22 -29.40
N GLU A 200 -15.26 30.28 -30.36
CA GLU A 200 -16.39 29.98 -31.23
C GLU A 200 -17.49 29.38 -30.36
N ASP A 201 -18.69 29.94 -30.44
CA ASP A 201 -19.87 29.39 -29.76
C ASP A 201 -20.06 27.91 -30.15
N ALA A 202 -19.83 26.99 -29.16
CA ALA A 202 -19.99 25.55 -29.32
C ALA A 202 -21.39 25.13 -28.87
#